data_9076f8dd38f48c54950c27adff344536
#
_entry.id   9076f8dd38f48c54950c27adff344536
#
_cell.length_a   1.000
_cell.length_b   1.000
_cell.length_c   1.000
_cell.angle_alpha   90.00
_cell.angle_beta   90.00
_cell.angle_gamma   90.00
#
_symmetry.space_group_name_H-M   'P 1'
#
loop_
_entity.id
_entity.type
_entity.pdbx_description
1 polymer ?
#
loop_
_entity_poly.entity_id
_entity_poly.type
_entity_poly.pdbx_seq_one_letter_code
_entity_poly.pdbx_strand_id
1 'polypeptide(L)'
;MYNIERRYSMAKKKARSRLKYRHTAKGNRKYKDSVFISYLSEKPERLLSLYKAITNDQDAKVEDIKINSIHSIFTYSTYNDISFVVGNKHIVLVEHQSTINYNMPLRMLNYLSQLYLNQIPRKTLIYEKELITLPAPQFYVFYNGEDPFPDYSQLKLSNALQNDNSHLELIVDVYNINYEHNKELMHKCQELSHYSYLVHRIRHHKANGNKSFDDAILIAIKDCIQHNIMLDYLLKHQSEVSEIMKLTWTRKGEIEYECEKAEARGETRGEARGKVLGANLITKMNSWLKKSNRTDDLLRSCDDDAFQQKLLAEYIAAHPTLTSI
;
A
#
# COMPACT_ATOMS: atom_id res chain seq x y z
N MET A 1 4.83 39.94 25.53
CA MET A 1 5.58 38.64 25.38
C MET A 1 4.73 37.39 25.68
N TYR A 2 3.92 37.36 26.74
CA TYR A 2 3.15 36.17 27.15
C TYR A 2 2.11 35.64 26.12
N ASN A 3 1.57 36.47 25.25
CA ASN A 3 0.55 36.08 24.26
C ASN A 3 1.12 35.46 22.98
N ILE A 4 2.39 35.69 22.67
CA ILE A 4 3.04 35.13 21.46
C ILE A 4 3.51 33.72 21.74
N GLU A 5 4.02 33.43 22.94
CA GLU A 5 4.45 32.08 23.33
C GLU A 5 3.27 31.11 23.44
N ARG A 6 2.11 31.59 23.94
CA ARG A 6 0.89 30.77 24.03
C ARG A 6 0.33 30.39 22.67
N ARG A 7 0.41 31.31 21.67
CA ARG A 7 0.02 31.03 20.29
C ARG A 7 1.00 30.06 19.62
N TYR A 8 2.30 30.19 19.90
CA TYR A 8 3.33 29.27 19.38
C TYR A 8 3.22 27.87 19.99
N SER A 9 2.90 27.77 21.27
CA SER A 9 2.66 26.49 21.97
C SER A 9 1.39 25.78 21.48
N MET A 10 0.29 26.52 21.24
CA MET A 10 -0.92 25.97 20.66
C MET A 10 -0.76 25.55 19.19
N ALA A 11 -0.01 26.30 18.40
CA ALA A 11 0.31 25.92 17.02
C ALA A 11 1.20 24.66 16.97
N LYS A 12 2.19 24.53 17.87
CA LYS A 12 3.01 23.32 18.01
C LYS A 12 2.22 22.09 18.49
N LYS A 13 1.27 22.27 19.41
CA LYS A 13 0.35 21.18 19.84
C LYS A 13 -0.60 20.75 18.72
N LYS A 14 -1.18 21.72 17.97
CA LYS A 14 -2.00 21.42 16.77
C LYS A 14 -1.18 20.74 15.66
N ALA A 15 0.06 21.16 15.44
CA ALA A 15 0.96 20.54 14.45
C ALA A 15 1.37 19.10 14.88
N ARG A 16 1.64 18.86 16.18
CA ARG A 16 1.94 17.50 16.68
C ARG A 16 0.74 16.56 16.70
N SER A 17 -0.47 17.04 16.96
CA SER A 17 -1.69 16.23 16.82
C SER A 17 -1.97 15.91 15.35
N ARG A 18 -1.76 16.86 14.43
CA ARG A 18 -1.86 16.65 12.98
C ARG A 18 -0.80 15.66 12.45
N LEU A 19 0.41 15.65 12.98
CA LEU A 19 1.46 14.67 12.64
C LEU A 19 1.13 13.26 13.15
N LYS A 20 0.49 13.09 14.32
CA LYS A 20 -0.02 11.80 14.79
C LYS A 20 -1.15 11.27 13.91
N TYR A 21 -2.06 12.13 13.44
CA TYR A 21 -3.10 11.75 12.47
C TYR A 21 -2.54 11.45 11.07
N ARG A 22 -1.43 12.07 10.66
CA ARG A 22 -0.76 11.79 9.38
C ARG A 22 -0.25 10.35 9.24
N HIS A 23 0.08 9.66 10.33
CA HIS A 23 0.56 8.27 10.28
C HIS A 23 -0.57 7.23 10.16
N THR A 24 -1.82 7.58 10.51
CA THR A 24 -2.98 6.69 10.44
C THR A 24 -3.81 6.83 9.15
N ALA A 25 -3.62 7.89 8.36
CA ALA A 25 -4.48 8.24 7.22
C ALA A 25 -3.88 7.97 5.83
N LYS A 26 -2.80 7.20 5.71
CA LYS A 26 -2.46 6.60 4.41
C LYS A 26 -3.43 5.45 4.20
N GLY A 27 -4.37 5.61 3.23
CA GLY A 27 -5.25 4.54 2.80
C GLY A 27 -4.43 3.26 2.66
N ASN A 28 -4.86 2.23 3.35
CA ASN A 28 -4.11 0.99 3.48
C ASN A 28 -3.88 0.40 2.08
N ARG A 29 -2.69 0.61 1.52
CA ARG A 29 -2.32 0.03 0.21
C ARG A 29 -2.41 -1.50 0.22
N LYS A 30 -2.42 -2.10 1.42
CA LYS A 30 -2.62 -3.52 1.67
C LYS A 30 -4.09 -3.87 1.98
N TYR A 31 -5.06 -3.01 1.60
CA TYR A 31 -6.48 -3.25 1.90
C TYR A 31 -6.96 -4.62 1.42
N LYS A 32 -6.44 -5.11 0.30
CA LYS A 32 -6.79 -6.42 -0.25
C LYS A 32 -6.45 -7.52 0.73
N ASP A 33 -5.20 -7.53 1.23
CA ASP A 33 -4.75 -8.52 2.21
C ASP A 33 -5.57 -8.39 3.50
N SER A 34 -5.76 -7.16 4.00
CA SER A 34 -6.50 -6.90 5.24
C SER A 34 -7.97 -7.32 5.13
N VAL A 35 -8.66 -7.00 4.01
CA VAL A 35 -10.06 -7.39 3.81
C VAL A 35 -10.18 -8.90 3.60
N PHE A 36 -9.27 -9.52 2.83
CA PHE A 36 -9.27 -10.97 2.61
C PHE A 36 -9.14 -11.72 3.92
N ILE A 37 -8.12 -11.38 4.73
CA ILE A 37 -7.85 -12.02 6.01
C ILE A 37 -9.02 -11.79 6.97
N SER A 38 -9.44 -10.53 7.17
CA SER A 38 -10.52 -10.17 8.10
C SER A 38 -11.83 -10.83 7.70
N TYR A 39 -12.21 -10.77 6.43
CA TYR A 39 -13.48 -11.34 5.95
C TYR A 39 -13.55 -12.86 6.14
N LEU A 40 -12.50 -13.58 5.78
CA LEU A 40 -12.50 -15.05 5.90
C LEU A 40 -12.36 -15.50 7.36
N SER A 41 -11.50 -14.84 8.15
CA SER A 41 -11.21 -15.26 9.52
C SER A 41 -12.28 -14.85 10.54
N GLU A 42 -13.18 -13.93 10.20
CA GLU A 42 -14.19 -13.45 11.12
C GLU A 42 -15.21 -14.53 11.53
N LYS A 43 -15.48 -15.48 10.62
CA LYS A 43 -16.43 -16.57 10.84
C LYS A 43 -15.82 -17.91 10.44
N PRO A 44 -15.77 -18.90 11.35
CA PRO A 44 -15.28 -20.24 11.01
C PRO A 44 -16.01 -20.89 9.83
N GLU A 45 -17.28 -20.56 9.64
CA GLU A 45 -18.10 -21.04 8.52
C GLU A 45 -17.50 -20.65 7.16
N ARG A 46 -16.90 -19.47 7.06
CA ARG A 46 -16.25 -18.99 5.83
C ARG A 46 -14.97 -19.74 5.53
N LEU A 47 -14.19 -20.07 6.57
CA LEU A 47 -13.00 -20.91 6.43
C LEU A 47 -13.38 -22.35 6.08
N LEU A 48 -14.48 -22.86 6.63
CA LEU A 48 -15.01 -24.17 6.26
C LEU A 48 -15.46 -24.20 4.80
N SER A 49 -16.19 -23.19 4.32
CA SER A 49 -16.60 -23.05 2.92
C SER A 49 -15.38 -23.06 2.00
N LEU A 50 -14.36 -22.25 2.33
CA LEU A 50 -13.09 -22.24 1.62
C LEU A 50 -12.43 -23.62 1.60
N TYR A 51 -12.28 -24.27 2.76
CA TYR A 51 -11.65 -25.56 2.89
C TYR A 51 -12.36 -26.64 2.04
N LYS A 52 -13.69 -26.71 2.11
CA LYS A 52 -14.48 -27.65 1.30
C LYS A 52 -14.31 -27.41 -0.20
N ALA A 53 -14.22 -26.15 -0.62
CA ALA A 53 -14.06 -25.79 -2.02
C ALA A 53 -12.71 -26.22 -2.60
N ILE A 54 -11.63 -26.10 -1.83
CA ILE A 54 -10.26 -26.42 -2.29
C ILE A 54 -9.88 -27.89 -2.10
N THR A 55 -10.44 -28.57 -1.11
CA THR A 55 -10.08 -29.97 -0.80
C THR A 55 -11.11 -30.98 -1.28
N ASN A 56 -12.33 -30.54 -1.60
CA ASN A 56 -13.52 -31.40 -1.83
C ASN A 56 -13.91 -32.31 -0.62
N ASP A 57 -13.34 -32.07 0.58
CA ASP A 57 -13.75 -32.77 1.81
C ASP A 57 -15.07 -32.19 2.32
N GLN A 58 -16.19 -32.84 1.98
CA GLN A 58 -17.53 -32.39 2.38
C GLN A 58 -17.91 -32.82 3.80
N ASP A 59 -17.16 -33.72 4.44
CA ASP A 59 -17.45 -34.24 5.77
C ASP A 59 -17.01 -33.32 6.90
N ALA A 60 -16.08 -32.36 6.62
CA ALA A 60 -15.61 -31.38 7.59
C ALA A 60 -16.75 -30.53 8.15
N LYS A 61 -16.72 -30.22 9.44
CA LYS A 61 -17.71 -29.42 10.17
C LYS A 61 -17.10 -28.14 10.74
N VAL A 62 -17.94 -27.18 11.08
CA VAL A 62 -17.53 -25.89 11.66
C VAL A 62 -16.73 -26.09 12.96
N GLU A 63 -17.13 -27.05 13.78
CA GLU A 63 -16.49 -27.37 15.04
C GLU A 63 -15.05 -27.88 14.89
N ASP A 64 -14.70 -28.38 13.69
CA ASP A 64 -13.35 -28.85 13.36
C ASP A 64 -12.39 -27.69 13.07
N ILE A 65 -12.92 -26.49 12.74
CA ILE A 65 -12.11 -25.35 12.35
C ILE A 65 -11.53 -24.62 13.58
N LYS A 66 -10.21 -24.57 13.68
CA LYS A 66 -9.50 -23.81 14.71
C LYS A 66 -8.45 -22.92 14.06
N ILE A 67 -8.59 -21.60 14.24
CA ILE A 67 -7.65 -20.62 13.67
C ILE A 67 -6.37 -20.62 14.50
N ASN A 68 -5.23 -20.77 13.82
CA ASN A 68 -3.89 -20.88 14.43
C ASN A 68 -2.89 -19.88 13.82
N SER A 69 -3.35 -18.72 13.36
CA SER A 69 -2.48 -17.73 12.72
C SER A 69 -1.33 -17.30 13.63
N ILE A 70 -0.14 -17.16 13.07
CA ILE A 70 1.04 -16.70 13.78
C ILE A 70 0.96 -15.19 13.92
N HIS A 71 0.72 -14.70 15.12
CA HIS A 71 0.78 -13.27 15.44
C HIS A 71 1.96 -13.02 16.39
N SER A 72 2.91 -12.19 15.97
CA SER A 72 3.95 -11.70 16.87
C SER A 72 3.75 -10.20 17.11
N ILE A 73 3.54 -9.81 18.37
CA ILE A 73 3.35 -8.41 18.77
C ILE A 73 4.70 -7.67 18.91
N PHE A 74 5.78 -8.40 19.17
CA PHE A 74 7.07 -7.81 19.58
C PHE A 74 8.26 -8.08 18.65
N THR A 75 8.11 -8.95 17.66
CA THR A 75 9.21 -9.27 16.75
C THR A 75 8.76 -9.12 15.29
N TYR A 76 9.71 -8.73 14.41
CA TYR A 76 9.52 -8.77 12.94
C TYR A 76 9.48 -10.20 12.41
N SER A 77 8.91 -11.13 13.19
CA SER A 77 8.84 -12.52 12.82
C SER A 77 7.75 -12.77 11.79
N THR A 78 8.03 -13.70 10.95
CA THR A 78 7.25 -14.29 9.87
C THR A 78 5.75 -14.37 10.19
N TYR A 79 4.96 -13.59 9.46
CA TYR A 79 3.51 -13.62 9.51
C TYR A 79 3.00 -14.41 8.30
N ASN A 80 2.11 -15.36 8.54
CA ASN A 80 1.25 -15.90 7.50
C ASN A 80 -0.10 -15.19 7.54
N ASP A 81 -0.78 -15.10 6.40
CA ASP A 81 -2.05 -14.39 6.30
C ASP A 81 -3.14 -15.10 7.08
N ILE A 82 -3.41 -16.36 6.76
CA ILE A 82 -4.39 -17.21 7.46
C ILE A 82 -3.80 -18.59 7.65
N SER A 83 -3.91 -19.15 8.86
CA SER A 83 -3.73 -20.57 9.10
C SER A 83 -4.78 -21.11 10.06
N PHE A 84 -5.24 -22.31 9.79
CA PHE A 84 -6.23 -23.00 10.61
C PHE A 84 -6.04 -24.50 10.54
N VAL A 85 -6.51 -25.19 11.58
CA VAL A 85 -6.53 -26.65 11.66
C VAL A 85 -7.94 -27.12 11.41
N VAL A 86 -8.07 -28.23 10.71
CA VAL A 86 -9.35 -28.92 10.48
C VAL A 86 -9.31 -30.26 11.23
N GLY A 87 -9.92 -30.28 12.39
CA GLY A 87 -9.82 -31.42 13.32
C GLY A 87 -8.35 -31.72 13.65
N ASN A 88 -8.00 -33.02 13.61
CA ASN A 88 -6.62 -33.46 13.70
C ASN A 88 -6.05 -33.92 12.35
N LYS A 89 -6.76 -33.67 11.25
CA LYS A 89 -6.42 -34.17 9.91
C LYS A 89 -5.47 -33.24 9.17
N HIS A 90 -5.83 -31.98 9.06
CA HIS A 90 -5.11 -31.02 8.22
C HIS A 90 -4.76 -29.73 8.96
N ILE A 91 -3.60 -29.18 8.64
CA ILE A 91 -3.25 -27.78 8.90
C ILE A 91 -3.16 -27.05 7.57
N VAL A 92 -3.98 -26.02 7.41
CA VAL A 92 -4.12 -25.28 6.16
C VAL A 92 -3.44 -23.91 6.32
N LEU A 93 -2.53 -23.59 5.41
CA LEU A 93 -1.86 -22.31 5.33
C LEU A 93 -2.29 -21.62 4.04
N VAL A 94 -2.79 -20.41 4.17
CA VAL A 94 -3.28 -19.59 3.07
C VAL A 94 -2.52 -18.27 3.07
N GLU A 95 -2.06 -17.87 1.89
CA GLU A 95 -1.50 -16.54 1.62
C GLU A 95 -2.28 -15.86 0.49
N HIS A 96 -2.51 -14.56 0.62
CA HIS A 96 -3.09 -13.73 -0.41
C HIS A 96 -1.98 -12.91 -1.08
N GLN A 97 -1.91 -12.93 -2.41
CA GLN A 97 -0.85 -12.22 -3.13
C GLN A 97 -1.36 -11.38 -4.31
N SER A 98 -0.90 -10.14 -4.38
CA SER A 98 -1.09 -9.28 -5.56
C SER A 98 0.06 -9.38 -6.57
N THR A 99 1.18 -9.99 -6.18
CA THR A 99 2.35 -10.28 -7.04
C THR A 99 2.84 -11.66 -6.65
N ILE A 100 3.08 -12.54 -7.63
CA ILE A 100 3.54 -13.89 -7.37
C ILE A 100 4.97 -13.85 -6.81
N ASN A 101 5.14 -14.54 -5.69
CA ASN A 101 6.44 -14.77 -5.08
C ASN A 101 6.83 -16.24 -5.24
N TYR A 102 7.79 -16.51 -6.11
CA TYR A 102 8.27 -17.88 -6.39
C TYR A 102 8.96 -18.54 -5.19
N ASN A 103 9.30 -17.78 -4.14
CA ASN A 103 9.85 -18.32 -2.89
C ASN A 103 8.76 -18.75 -1.89
N MET A 104 7.51 -18.82 -2.30
CA MET A 104 6.41 -19.24 -1.40
C MET A 104 6.62 -20.63 -0.78
N PRO A 105 7.14 -21.65 -1.49
CA PRO A 105 7.41 -22.93 -0.85
C PRO A 105 8.37 -22.81 0.34
N LEU A 106 9.42 -22.01 0.22
CA LEU A 106 10.36 -21.75 1.32
C LEU A 106 9.72 -20.99 2.47
N ARG A 107 8.86 -19.99 2.17
CA ARG A 107 8.10 -19.26 3.19
C ARG A 107 7.13 -20.18 3.93
N MET A 108 6.39 -21.02 3.21
CA MET A 108 5.43 -21.98 3.79
C MET A 108 6.13 -22.99 4.68
N LEU A 109 7.32 -23.47 4.30
CA LEU A 109 8.13 -24.37 5.14
C LEU A 109 8.48 -23.71 6.48
N ASN A 110 8.88 -22.45 6.45
CA ASN A 110 9.21 -21.68 7.66
C ASN A 110 7.95 -21.48 8.54
N TYR A 111 6.81 -21.13 7.97
CA TYR A 111 5.55 -20.97 8.71
C TYR A 111 5.09 -22.30 9.33
N LEU A 112 5.14 -23.38 8.55
CA LEU A 112 4.76 -24.70 9.03
C LEU A 112 5.60 -25.15 10.23
N SER A 113 6.91 -24.95 10.15
CA SER A 113 7.82 -25.28 11.26
C SER A 113 7.41 -24.59 12.56
N GLN A 114 7.10 -23.30 12.48
CA GLN A 114 6.66 -22.52 13.64
C GLN A 114 5.29 -22.95 14.16
N LEU A 115 4.33 -23.23 13.26
CA LEU A 115 3.00 -23.68 13.64
C LEU A 115 3.05 -25.04 14.34
N TYR A 116 3.83 -25.99 13.84
CA TYR A 116 4.01 -27.29 14.49
C TYR A 116 4.66 -27.17 15.86
N LEU A 117 5.72 -26.35 16.00
CA LEU A 117 6.35 -26.12 17.29
C LEU A 117 5.40 -25.46 18.32
N ASN A 118 4.43 -24.67 17.85
CA ASN A 118 3.43 -24.05 18.73
C ASN A 118 2.32 -25.05 19.14
N GLN A 119 2.08 -26.10 18.35
CA GLN A 119 1.11 -27.16 18.69
C GLN A 119 1.67 -28.18 19.68
N ILE A 120 2.99 -28.31 19.77
CA ILE A 120 3.65 -29.24 20.68
C ILE A 120 3.66 -28.64 22.08
N PRO A 121 3.03 -29.27 23.10
CA PRO A 121 2.87 -28.73 24.45
C PRO A 121 4.20 -28.43 25.14
N ARG A 122 5.23 -29.25 24.88
CA ARG A 122 6.59 -29.02 25.34
C ARG A 122 7.56 -29.22 24.18
N LYS A 123 8.33 -28.23 23.84
CA LYS A 123 9.30 -28.29 22.74
C LYS A 123 10.36 -29.38 22.90
N THR A 124 10.60 -29.83 24.13
CA THR A 124 11.51 -30.97 24.42
C THR A 124 10.99 -32.30 23.91
N LEU A 125 9.67 -32.46 23.69
CA LEU A 125 9.08 -33.70 23.22
C LEU A 125 9.61 -34.14 21.84
N ILE A 126 10.08 -33.21 21.01
CA ILE A 126 10.68 -33.54 19.71
C ILE A 126 12.00 -34.33 19.84
N TYR A 127 12.58 -34.41 21.04
CA TYR A 127 13.80 -35.14 21.35
C TYR A 127 13.51 -36.44 22.12
N GLU A 128 12.23 -36.71 22.44
CA GLU A 128 11.79 -37.94 23.08
C GLU A 128 11.66 -39.08 22.05
N LYS A 129 11.47 -40.30 22.55
CA LYS A 129 11.36 -41.50 21.68
C LYS A 129 9.96 -41.67 21.06
N GLU A 130 8.96 -41.09 21.70
CA GLU A 130 7.56 -41.22 21.28
C GLU A 130 7.31 -40.39 20.02
N LEU A 131 6.65 -41.01 19.04
CA LEU A 131 6.25 -40.32 17.81
C LEU A 131 5.18 -39.27 18.09
N ILE A 132 5.44 -38.02 17.72
CA ILE A 132 4.45 -36.92 17.74
C ILE A 132 3.60 -37.00 16.47
N THR A 133 2.29 -37.14 16.62
CA THR A 133 1.35 -37.06 15.51
C THR A 133 0.98 -35.60 15.24
N LEU A 134 1.15 -35.17 13.99
CA LEU A 134 0.86 -33.81 13.53
C LEU A 134 -0.17 -33.84 12.39
N PRO A 135 -1.03 -32.81 12.24
CA PRO A 135 -1.95 -32.72 11.11
C PRO A 135 -1.18 -32.56 9.79
N ALA A 136 -1.68 -33.15 8.71
CA ALA A 136 -1.05 -33.06 7.40
C ALA A 136 -1.13 -31.61 6.85
N PRO A 137 -0.03 -31.02 6.36
CA PRO A 137 -0.03 -29.62 5.90
C PRO A 137 -0.58 -29.50 4.49
N GLN A 138 -1.30 -28.40 4.26
CA GLN A 138 -1.79 -27.98 2.94
C GLN A 138 -1.49 -26.52 2.72
N PHE A 139 -1.01 -26.15 1.52
CA PHE A 139 -0.48 -24.81 1.23
C PHE A 139 -1.15 -24.21 0.02
N TYR A 140 -1.75 -23.05 0.21
CA TYR A 140 -2.50 -22.34 -0.82
C TYR A 140 -2.08 -20.88 -0.93
N VAL A 141 -1.98 -20.41 -2.17
CA VAL A 141 -1.84 -18.98 -2.50
C VAL A 141 -3.04 -18.56 -3.33
N PHE A 142 -3.70 -17.51 -2.92
CA PHE A 142 -4.76 -16.87 -3.69
C PHE A 142 -4.21 -15.60 -4.35
N TYR A 143 -4.01 -15.70 -5.66
CA TYR A 143 -3.50 -14.60 -6.47
C TYR A 143 -4.63 -13.67 -6.90
N ASN A 144 -4.47 -12.38 -6.57
CA ASN A 144 -5.37 -11.31 -7.00
C ASN A 144 -4.54 -10.10 -7.49
N GLY A 145 -3.59 -10.35 -8.40
CA GLY A 145 -2.78 -9.34 -9.06
C GLY A 145 -3.41 -8.80 -10.34
N GLU A 146 -2.71 -7.87 -10.99
CA GLU A 146 -3.11 -7.31 -12.29
C GLU A 146 -2.35 -7.94 -13.45
N ASP A 147 -1.20 -8.58 -13.16
CA ASP A 147 -0.43 -9.29 -14.18
C ASP A 147 -1.16 -10.56 -14.63
N PRO A 148 -1.08 -10.93 -15.92
CA PRO A 148 -1.67 -12.17 -16.43
C PRO A 148 -1.14 -13.38 -15.66
N PHE A 149 -2.04 -14.21 -15.16
CA PHE A 149 -1.69 -15.44 -14.44
C PHE A 149 -2.73 -16.52 -14.76
N PRO A 150 -2.31 -17.79 -14.92
CA PRO A 150 -3.26 -18.89 -15.20
C PRO A 150 -4.23 -19.08 -14.02
N ASP A 151 -5.35 -19.73 -14.29
CA ASP A 151 -6.36 -20.01 -13.26
C ASP A 151 -5.78 -20.83 -12.11
N TYR A 152 -4.91 -21.79 -12.44
CA TYR A 152 -4.23 -22.66 -11.48
C TYR A 152 -2.77 -22.87 -11.86
N SER A 153 -1.91 -22.94 -10.85
CA SER A 153 -0.49 -23.28 -10.98
C SER A 153 0.03 -23.93 -9.69
N GLN A 154 1.20 -24.53 -9.76
CA GLN A 154 1.92 -25.05 -8.58
C GLN A 154 3.30 -24.44 -8.47
N LEU A 155 3.68 -24.08 -7.25
CA LEU A 155 5.05 -23.73 -6.90
C LEU A 155 5.64 -24.87 -6.09
N LYS A 156 6.83 -25.33 -6.47
CA LYS A 156 7.51 -26.48 -5.86
C LYS A 156 8.81 -26.05 -5.20
N LEU A 157 9.09 -26.56 -4.01
CA LEU A 157 10.33 -26.27 -3.30
C LEU A 157 11.55 -26.80 -4.07
N SER A 158 11.40 -27.96 -4.75
CA SER A 158 12.43 -28.55 -5.59
C SER A 158 12.97 -27.59 -6.65
N ASN A 159 12.15 -26.65 -7.16
CA ASN A 159 12.61 -25.64 -8.14
C ASN A 159 13.67 -24.67 -7.56
N ALA A 160 13.78 -24.57 -6.23
CA ALA A 160 14.77 -23.74 -5.55
C ALA A 160 16.02 -24.54 -5.12
N LEU A 161 15.99 -25.87 -5.24
CA LEU A 161 17.09 -26.73 -4.85
C LEU A 161 18.08 -26.90 -6.01
N GLN A 162 19.37 -26.93 -5.68
CA GLN A 162 20.44 -27.05 -6.69
C GLN A 162 20.62 -28.50 -7.22
N ASN A 163 19.95 -29.47 -6.60
CA ASN A 163 20.08 -30.89 -6.92
C ASN A 163 18.72 -31.57 -6.81
N ASP A 164 18.40 -32.42 -7.80
CA ASP A 164 17.13 -33.15 -7.89
C ASP A 164 16.99 -34.30 -6.88
N ASN A 165 18.08 -34.71 -6.20
CA ASN A 165 18.09 -35.79 -5.21
C ASN A 165 17.70 -35.31 -3.80
N SER A 166 16.68 -34.48 -3.68
CA SER A 166 16.19 -34.00 -2.39
C SER A 166 15.14 -34.99 -1.80
N HIS A 167 15.26 -35.27 -0.50
CA HIS A 167 14.21 -35.97 0.26
C HIS A 167 13.10 -35.01 0.74
N LEU A 168 13.19 -33.73 0.45
CA LEU A 168 12.20 -32.75 0.85
C LEU A 168 11.53 -32.12 -0.38
N GLU A 169 10.23 -32.29 -0.47
CA GLU A 169 9.37 -31.56 -1.41
C GLU A 169 8.24 -30.87 -0.66
N LEU A 170 7.93 -29.64 -1.09
CA LEU A 170 6.78 -28.88 -0.63
C LEU A 170 6.13 -28.23 -1.84
N ILE A 171 4.85 -28.50 -2.02
CA ILE A 171 4.06 -28.02 -3.13
C ILE A 171 3.06 -26.98 -2.62
N VAL A 172 2.98 -25.84 -3.27
CA VAL A 172 2.02 -24.78 -2.98
C VAL A 172 1.10 -24.63 -4.17
N ASP A 173 -0.19 -24.83 -3.95
CA ASP A 173 -1.23 -24.62 -4.97
C ASP A 173 -1.56 -23.13 -5.06
N VAL A 174 -1.53 -22.58 -6.28
CA VAL A 174 -1.80 -21.18 -6.55
C VAL A 174 -3.06 -21.05 -7.40
N TYR A 175 -4.07 -20.39 -6.86
CA TYR A 175 -5.33 -20.11 -7.53
C TYR A 175 -5.46 -18.64 -7.88
N ASN A 176 -5.74 -18.33 -9.14
CA ASN A 176 -6.08 -16.99 -9.58
C ASN A 176 -7.52 -16.67 -9.17
N ILE A 177 -7.69 -15.79 -8.20
CA ILE A 177 -9.00 -15.38 -7.69
C ILE A 177 -9.47 -14.02 -8.23
N ASN A 178 -8.94 -13.57 -9.37
CA ASN A 178 -9.48 -12.40 -10.04
C ASN A 178 -10.91 -12.69 -10.56
N TYR A 179 -11.69 -11.63 -10.72
CA TYR A 179 -13.05 -11.73 -11.24
C TYR A 179 -13.05 -12.41 -12.61
N GLU A 180 -14.01 -13.30 -12.83
CA GLU A 180 -14.16 -14.18 -14.02
C GLU A 180 -13.12 -15.30 -14.17
N HIS A 181 -12.13 -15.40 -13.26
CA HIS A 181 -11.22 -16.54 -13.18
C HIS A 181 -11.75 -17.64 -12.25
N ASN A 182 -11.26 -18.87 -12.40
CA ASN A 182 -11.58 -20.02 -11.54
C ASN A 182 -13.08 -20.18 -11.23
N LYS A 183 -13.92 -20.12 -12.26
CA LYS A 183 -15.38 -20.12 -12.09
C LYS A 183 -15.89 -21.28 -11.25
N GLU A 184 -15.29 -22.47 -11.37
CA GLU A 184 -15.67 -23.63 -10.57
C GLU A 184 -15.38 -23.40 -9.07
N LEU A 185 -14.17 -22.92 -8.73
CA LEU A 185 -13.81 -22.60 -7.35
C LEU A 185 -14.71 -21.48 -6.79
N MET A 186 -14.96 -20.44 -7.58
CA MET A 186 -15.83 -19.32 -7.19
C MET A 186 -17.28 -19.76 -6.96
N HIS A 187 -17.76 -20.74 -7.71
CA HIS A 187 -19.09 -21.32 -7.51
C HIS A 187 -19.15 -22.17 -6.23
N LYS A 188 -18.06 -22.92 -5.90
CA LYS A 188 -17.97 -23.72 -4.69
C LYS A 188 -17.75 -22.89 -3.41
N CYS A 189 -17.11 -21.72 -3.52
CA CYS A 189 -16.83 -20.82 -2.39
C CYS A 189 -17.36 -19.43 -2.67
N GLN A 190 -18.56 -19.16 -2.19
CA GLN A 190 -19.22 -17.87 -2.36
C GLN A 190 -18.43 -16.71 -1.73
N GLU A 191 -17.71 -16.97 -0.66
CA GLU A 191 -16.86 -15.99 0.03
C GLU A 191 -15.73 -15.49 -0.87
N LEU A 192 -15.07 -16.38 -1.61
CA LEU A 192 -14.05 -15.98 -2.59
C LEU A 192 -14.66 -15.18 -3.75
N SER A 193 -15.85 -15.60 -4.23
CA SER A 193 -16.56 -14.89 -5.27
C SER A 193 -16.92 -13.46 -4.83
N HIS A 194 -17.43 -13.31 -3.61
CA HIS A 194 -17.78 -12.01 -3.03
C HIS A 194 -16.56 -11.11 -2.90
N TYR A 195 -15.46 -11.64 -2.37
CA TYR A 195 -14.20 -10.88 -2.26
C TYR A 195 -13.67 -10.46 -3.64
N SER A 196 -13.65 -11.39 -4.60
CA SER A 196 -13.23 -11.13 -5.98
C SER A 196 -14.04 -10.02 -6.64
N TYR A 197 -15.37 -10.05 -6.46
CA TYR A 197 -16.27 -9.01 -6.95
C TYR A 197 -15.95 -7.64 -6.34
N LEU A 198 -15.79 -7.54 -5.02
CA LEU A 198 -15.44 -6.29 -4.35
C LEU A 198 -14.15 -5.68 -4.93
N VAL A 199 -13.09 -6.49 -5.07
CA VAL A 199 -11.81 -6.01 -5.62
C VAL A 199 -11.95 -5.57 -7.08
N HIS A 200 -12.71 -6.34 -7.88
CA HIS A 200 -13.01 -5.97 -9.27
C HIS A 200 -13.72 -4.61 -9.36
N ARG A 201 -14.74 -4.38 -8.52
CA ARG A 201 -15.47 -3.10 -8.49
C ARG A 201 -14.59 -1.93 -8.10
N ILE A 202 -13.71 -2.10 -7.12
CA ILE A 202 -12.75 -1.06 -6.72
C ILE A 202 -11.82 -0.71 -7.88
N ARG A 203 -11.24 -1.71 -8.55
CA ARG A 203 -10.38 -1.50 -9.73
C ARG A 203 -11.11 -0.80 -10.87
N HIS A 204 -12.31 -1.27 -11.19
CA HIS A 204 -13.15 -0.70 -12.24
C HIS A 204 -13.45 0.79 -11.99
N HIS A 205 -13.86 1.16 -10.77
CA HIS A 205 -14.16 2.55 -10.45
C HIS A 205 -12.91 3.43 -10.40
N LYS A 206 -11.76 2.88 -10.03
CA LYS A 206 -10.48 3.58 -10.09
C LYS A 206 -10.05 3.86 -11.54
N ALA A 207 -10.19 2.89 -12.44
CA ALA A 207 -9.76 3.01 -13.84
C ALA A 207 -10.66 3.96 -14.65
N ASN A 208 -11.98 3.89 -14.45
CA ASN A 208 -12.96 4.53 -15.32
C ASN A 208 -13.47 5.90 -14.83
N GLY A 209 -12.87 6.52 -13.82
CA GLY A 209 -13.55 7.66 -13.23
C GLY A 209 -12.72 8.86 -12.80
N ASN A 210 -11.44 8.94 -13.02
CA ASN A 210 -10.58 10.02 -12.42
C ASN A 210 -10.85 10.22 -10.91
N LYS A 211 -11.33 9.16 -10.22
CA LYS A 211 -11.75 9.19 -8.83
C LYS A 211 -10.57 8.86 -7.93
N SER A 212 -10.58 9.43 -6.74
CA SER A 212 -9.61 9.03 -5.73
C SER A 212 -9.78 7.54 -5.41
N PHE A 213 -8.73 6.91 -4.92
CA PHE A 213 -8.78 5.51 -4.51
C PHE A 213 -9.85 5.25 -3.43
N ASP A 214 -10.00 6.19 -2.52
CA ASP A 214 -10.96 6.12 -1.43
C ASP A 214 -12.41 6.26 -1.95
N ASP A 215 -12.67 7.13 -2.95
CA ASP A 215 -13.97 7.23 -3.62
C ASP A 215 -14.33 5.91 -4.34
N ALA A 216 -13.34 5.27 -5.00
CA ALA A 216 -13.55 3.99 -5.67
C ALA A 216 -13.95 2.88 -4.68
N ILE A 217 -13.31 2.82 -3.51
CA ILE A 217 -13.68 1.89 -2.43
C ILE A 217 -15.11 2.12 -1.96
N LEU A 218 -15.48 3.38 -1.70
CA LEU A 218 -16.82 3.72 -1.20
C LEU A 218 -17.93 3.34 -2.19
N ILE A 219 -17.69 3.57 -3.49
CA ILE A 219 -18.67 3.20 -4.53
C ILE A 219 -18.77 1.68 -4.62
N ALA A 220 -17.65 0.97 -4.61
CA ALA A 220 -17.64 -0.49 -4.65
C ALA A 220 -18.35 -1.12 -3.43
N ILE A 221 -18.17 -0.55 -2.23
CA ILE A 221 -18.90 -0.99 -1.02
C ILE A 221 -20.41 -0.76 -1.17
N LYS A 222 -20.84 0.39 -1.69
CA LYS A 222 -22.26 0.65 -1.96
C LYS A 222 -22.84 -0.35 -2.94
N ASP A 223 -22.11 -0.65 -4.03
CA ASP A 223 -22.49 -1.67 -5.00
C ASP A 223 -22.65 -3.05 -4.35
N CYS A 224 -21.70 -3.45 -3.50
CA CYS A 224 -21.75 -4.72 -2.77
C CYS A 224 -22.98 -4.80 -1.86
N ILE A 225 -23.27 -3.73 -1.11
CA ILE A 225 -24.45 -3.66 -0.22
C ILE A 225 -25.74 -3.78 -1.02
N GLN A 226 -25.86 -3.08 -2.17
CA GLN A 226 -27.05 -3.14 -3.04
C GLN A 226 -27.31 -4.54 -3.61
N HIS A 227 -26.24 -5.33 -3.83
CA HIS A 227 -26.34 -6.69 -4.37
C HIS A 227 -26.26 -7.78 -3.28
N ASN A 228 -26.35 -7.42 -1.99
CA ASN A 228 -26.21 -8.34 -0.84
C ASN A 228 -24.87 -9.11 -0.81
N ILE A 229 -23.83 -8.54 -1.39
CA ILE A 229 -22.47 -9.12 -1.41
C ILE A 229 -21.72 -8.68 -0.15
N MET A 230 -21.21 -9.62 0.64
CA MET A 230 -20.53 -9.37 1.91
C MET A 230 -21.34 -8.51 2.90
N LEU A 231 -22.67 -8.52 2.81
CA LEU A 231 -23.54 -7.55 3.49
C LEU A 231 -23.33 -7.52 5.01
N ASP A 232 -23.30 -8.69 5.65
CA ASP A 232 -23.10 -8.81 7.09
C ASP A 232 -21.74 -8.26 7.56
N TYR A 233 -20.69 -8.52 6.79
CA TYR A 233 -19.34 -8.02 7.04
C TYR A 233 -19.28 -6.50 6.86
N LEU A 234 -19.77 -5.98 5.74
CA LEU A 234 -19.72 -4.57 5.42
C LEU A 234 -20.57 -3.71 6.37
N LEU A 235 -21.72 -4.20 6.83
CA LEU A 235 -22.55 -3.52 7.83
C LEU A 235 -21.88 -3.50 9.21
N LYS A 236 -21.22 -4.58 9.60
CA LYS A 236 -20.46 -4.63 10.87
C LYS A 236 -19.31 -3.63 10.88
N HIS A 237 -18.63 -3.44 9.75
CA HIS A 237 -17.50 -2.51 9.57
C HIS A 237 -17.93 -1.12 9.09
N GLN A 238 -19.22 -0.78 9.19
CA GLN A 238 -19.77 0.49 8.70
C GLN A 238 -19.11 1.73 9.33
N SER A 239 -18.67 1.65 10.59
CA SER A 239 -17.95 2.75 11.25
C SER A 239 -16.61 3.05 10.58
N GLU A 240 -15.85 2.02 10.21
CA GLU A 240 -14.58 2.18 9.49
C GLU A 240 -14.80 2.76 8.10
N VAL A 241 -15.85 2.32 7.40
CA VAL A 241 -16.27 2.88 6.11
C VAL A 241 -16.65 4.37 6.26
N SER A 242 -17.38 4.74 7.31
CA SER A 242 -17.74 6.14 7.55
C SER A 242 -16.56 7.01 7.99
N GLU A 243 -15.56 6.45 8.68
CA GLU A 243 -14.30 7.13 8.95
C GLU A 243 -13.48 7.36 7.69
N ILE A 244 -13.41 6.39 6.77
CA ILE A 244 -12.82 6.56 5.45
C ILE A 244 -13.51 7.71 4.71
N MET A 245 -14.85 7.82 4.76
CA MET A 245 -15.59 8.94 4.18
C MET A 245 -15.15 10.28 4.77
N LYS A 246 -15.10 10.42 6.10
CA LYS A 246 -14.68 11.66 6.78
C LYS A 246 -13.23 12.01 6.44
N LEU A 247 -12.34 11.02 6.40
CA LEU A 247 -10.93 11.21 6.05
C LEU A 247 -10.73 11.63 4.60
N THR A 248 -11.55 11.15 3.67
CA THR A 248 -11.50 11.52 2.25
C THR A 248 -11.81 13.01 2.08
N TRP A 249 -12.82 13.53 2.78
CA TRP A 249 -13.18 14.96 2.74
C TRP A 249 -12.09 15.85 3.34
N THR A 250 -11.55 15.46 4.48
CA THR A 250 -10.45 16.19 5.15
C THR A 250 -9.19 16.18 4.28
N ARG A 251 -8.92 15.07 3.59
CA ARG A 251 -7.75 14.90 2.73
C ARG A 251 -7.81 15.74 1.45
N LYS A 252 -9.00 15.93 0.84
CA LYS A 252 -9.16 16.87 -0.28
C LYS A 252 -8.79 18.30 0.16
N GLY A 253 -9.32 18.75 1.28
CA GLY A 253 -8.99 20.07 1.82
C GLY A 253 -7.50 20.22 2.21
N GLU A 254 -6.86 19.16 2.71
CA GLU A 254 -5.41 19.17 2.99
C GLU A 254 -4.55 19.21 1.72
N ILE A 255 -4.95 18.50 0.67
CA ILE A 255 -4.25 18.52 -0.63
C ILE A 255 -4.39 19.90 -1.29
N GLU A 256 -5.58 20.46 -1.31
CA GLU A 256 -5.81 21.82 -1.82
C GLU A 256 -4.96 22.84 -1.06
N TYR A 257 -4.96 22.80 0.27
CA TYR A 257 -4.13 23.69 1.11
C TYR A 257 -2.61 23.49 0.88
N GLU A 258 -2.12 22.25 0.73
CA GLU A 258 -0.69 22.02 0.44
C GLU A 258 -0.30 22.41 -0.99
N CYS A 259 -1.23 22.33 -1.96
CA CYS A 259 -1.04 22.87 -3.31
C CYS A 259 -0.93 24.39 -3.29
N GLU A 260 -1.89 25.10 -2.69
CA GLU A 260 -1.85 26.57 -2.54
C GLU A 260 -0.56 27.04 -1.84
N LYS A 261 -0.14 26.31 -0.82
CA LYS A 261 1.10 26.61 -0.08
C LYS A 261 2.36 26.30 -0.88
N ALA A 262 2.34 25.32 -1.76
CA ALA A 262 3.44 25.01 -2.66
C ALA A 262 3.56 26.07 -3.76
N GLU A 263 2.44 26.56 -4.30
CA GLU A 263 2.38 27.66 -5.25
C GLU A 263 2.92 28.94 -4.64
N ALA A 264 2.44 29.34 -3.45
CA ALA A 264 2.92 30.53 -2.74
C ALA A 264 4.43 30.45 -2.41
N ARG A 265 4.95 29.27 -2.08
CA ARG A 265 6.40 29.07 -1.90
C ARG A 265 7.17 29.14 -3.22
N GLY A 266 6.56 28.66 -4.31
CA GLY A 266 7.10 28.75 -5.66
C GLY A 266 7.25 30.21 -6.11
N GLU A 267 6.20 31.02 -5.93
CA GLU A 267 6.20 32.45 -6.22
C GLU A 267 7.26 33.21 -5.41
N THR A 268 7.28 33.00 -4.08
CA THR A 268 8.27 33.65 -3.20
C THR A 268 9.72 33.30 -3.57
N ARG A 269 9.96 32.01 -3.93
CA ARG A 269 11.28 31.57 -4.41
C ARG A 269 11.61 32.14 -5.79
N GLY A 270 10.60 32.22 -6.68
CA GLY A 270 10.74 32.83 -8.01
C GLY A 270 11.10 34.30 -7.92
N GLU A 271 10.39 35.07 -7.09
CA GLU A 271 10.69 36.47 -6.84
C GLU A 271 12.08 36.70 -6.24
N ALA A 272 12.45 35.87 -5.22
CA ALA A 272 13.79 35.97 -4.60
C ALA A 272 14.90 35.68 -5.60
N ARG A 273 14.74 34.65 -6.42
CA ARG A 273 15.67 34.29 -7.49
C ARG A 273 15.72 35.39 -8.56
N GLY A 274 14.57 35.92 -8.96
CA GLY A 274 14.50 37.03 -9.93
C GLY A 274 15.23 38.28 -9.45
N LYS A 275 15.06 38.66 -8.19
CA LYS A 275 15.78 39.77 -7.56
C LYS A 275 17.30 39.57 -7.55
N VAL A 276 17.75 38.36 -7.17
CA VAL A 276 19.20 38.03 -7.15
C VAL A 276 19.78 38.01 -8.56
N LEU A 277 19.07 37.43 -9.52
CA LEU A 277 19.50 37.37 -10.92
C LEU A 277 19.54 38.78 -11.54
N GLY A 278 18.53 39.61 -11.26
CA GLY A 278 18.48 40.99 -11.71
C GLY A 278 19.62 41.83 -11.15
N ALA A 279 19.90 41.75 -9.85
CA ALA A 279 21.02 42.42 -9.21
C ALA A 279 22.39 41.99 -9.79
N ASN A 280 22.56 40.68 -10.05
CA ASN A 280 23.76 40.14 -10.70
C ASN A 280 23.93 40.64 -12.13
N LEU A 281 22.83 40.74 -12.90
CA LEU A 281 22.87 41.24 -14.26
C LEU A 281 23.23 42.75 -14.29
N ILE A 282 22.68 43.57 -13.39
CA ILE A 282 23.03 44.99 -13.25
C ILE A 282 24.51 45.12 -12.87
N THR A 283 25.02 44.34 -11.94
CA THR A 283 26.42 44.36 -11.55
C THR A 283 27.34 43.99 -12.71
N LYS A 284 27.00 43.02 -13.50
CA LYS A 284 27.77 42.63 -14.69
C LYS A 284 27.71 43.70 -15.79
N MET A 285 26.53 44.28 -16.03
CA MET A 285 26.35 45.40 -16.94
C MET A 285 27.23 46.62 -16.54
N ASN A 286 27.21 46.99 -15.27
CA ASN A 286 28.04 48.07 -14.74
C ASN A 286 29.53 47.83 -14.94
N SER A 287 29.97 46.59 -14.72
CA SER A 287 31.37 46.17 -14.98
C SER A 287 31.74 46.25 -16.45
N TRP A 288 30.79 45.89 -17.35
CA TRP A 288 30.95 45.96 -18.79
C TRP A 288 31.04 47.44 -19.25
N LEU A 289 30.16 48.31 -18.78
CA LEU A 289 30.18 49.75 -19.07
C LEU A 289 31.53 50.39 -18.65
N LYS A 290 32.00 50.02 -17.45
CA LYS A 290 33.30 50.51 -16.95
C LYS A 290 34.48 50.04 -17.84
N LYS A 291 34.48 48.78 -18.28
CA LYS A 291 35.51 48.25 -19.17
C LYS A 291 35.46 48.86 -20.57
N SER A 292 34.32 49.29 -21.01
CA SER A 292 34.09 49.94 -22.32
C SER A 292 34.28 51.46 -22.29
N ASN A 293 34.83 52.02 -21.22
CA ASN A 293 35.03 53.44 -21.00
C ASN A 293 33.72 54.31 -21.08
N ARG A 294 32.56 53.71 -20.76
CA ARG A 294 31.23 54.35 -20.80
C ARG A 294 30.83 54.77 -19.37
N THR A 295 31.65 55.53 -18.69
CA THR A 295 31.46 55.93 -17.28
C THR A 295 30.27 56.91 -17.14
N ASP A 296 30.02 57.75 -18.11
CA ASP A 296 28.90 58.71 -18.12
C ASP A 296 27.56 57.94 -18.22
N ASP A 297 27.48 56.89 -19.03
CA ASP A 297 26.31 56.04 -19.13
C ASP A 297 26.06 55.29 -17.81
N LEU A 298 27.10 54.81 -17.13
CA LEU A 298 27.03 54.18 -15.82
C LEU A 298 26.45 55.15 -14.76
N LEU A 299 26.95 56.41 -14.71
CA LEU A 299 26.45 57.39 -13.77
C LEU A 299 25.00 57.74 -14.04
N ARG A 300 24.63 57.98 -15.30
CA ARG A 300 23.24 58.27 -15.68
C ARG A 300 22.31 57.10 -15.35
N SER A 301 22.72 55.86 -15.48
CA SER A 301 21.91 54.69 -15.16
C SER A 301 21.58 54.55 -13.68
N CYS A 302 22.30 55.22 -12.79
CA CYS A 302 22.04 55.22 -11.37
C CYS A 302 20.84 56.10 -10.98
N ASP A 303 20.51 57.09 -11.80
CA ASP A 303 19.47 58.08 -11.52
C ASP A 303 18.27 58.01 -12.50
N ASP A 304 18.40 57.21 -13.56
CA ASP A 304 17.39 57.03 -14.63
C ASP A 304 17.09 55.56 -14.89
N ASP A 305 16.03 55.05 -14.26
CA ASP A 305 15.61 53.64 -14.35
C ASP A 305 15.27 53.24 -15.81
N ALA A 306 14.67 54.13 -16.60
CA ALA A 306 14.34 53.84 -17.99
C ALA A 306 15.60 53.71 -18.84
N PHE A 307 16.61 54.55 -18.58
CA PHE A 307 17.91 54.42 -19.23
C PHE A 307 18.68 53.19 -18.77
N GLN A 308 18.60 52.83 -17.52
CA GLN A 308 19.16 51.59 -16.99
C GLN A 308 18.59 50.36 -17.70
N GLN A 309 17.28 50.29 -17.88
CA GLN A 309 16.63 49.19 -18.61
C GLN A 309 17.10 49.08 -20.07
N LYS A 310 17.28 50.23 -20.73
CA LYS A 310 17.80 50.28 -22.09
C LYS A 310 19.23 49.74 -22.16
N LEU A 311 20.10 50.14 -21.24
CA LEU A 311 21.48 49.62 -21.16
C LEU A 311 21.54 48.13 -20.81
N LEU A 312 20.63 47.67 -19.99
CA LEU A 312 20.52 46.26 -19.66
C LEU A 312 20.13 45.42 -20.89
N ALA A 313 19.20 45.87 -21.70
CA ALA A 313 18.84 45.25 -22.96
C ALA A 313 20.01 45.23 -23.94
N GLU A 314 20.78 46.34 -24.03
CA GLU A 314 22.01 46.40 -24.85
C GLU A 314 23.07 45.41 -24.37
N TYR A 315 23.28 45.29 -23.04
CA TYR A 315 24.22 44.35 -22.44
C TYR A 315 23.85 42.90 -22.73
N ILE A 316 22.56 42.53 -22.59
CA ILE A 316 22.06 41.20 -22.91
C ILE A 316 22.25 40.85 -24.38
N ALA A 317 21.94 41.81 -25.28
CA ALA A 317 22.13 41.63 -26.72
C ALA A 317 23.61 41.42 -27.09
N ALA A 318 24.54 42.08 -26.40
CA ALA A 318 25.99 41.93 -26.61
C ALA A 318 26.55 40.65 -26.02
N HIS A 319 25.80 39.94 -25.17
CA HIS A 319 26.24 38.70 -24.48
C HIS A 319 25.18 37.60 -24.58
N PRO A 320 24.93 37.01 -25.76
CA PRO A 320 23.82 36.03 -25.97
C PRO A 320 23.93 34.77 -25.16
N THR A 321 25.08 34.47 -24.58
CA THR A 321 25.25 33.28 -23.69
C THR A 321 24.58 33.48 -22.31
N LEU A 322 24.07 34.67 -21.98
CA LEU A 322 23.36 34.94 -20.72
C LEU A 322 21.86 34.62 -20.78
N THR A 323 21.30 34.36 -21.95
CA THR A 323 19.87 34.02 -22.15
C THR A 323 19.55 32.52 -22.01
N SER A 324 20.53 31.69 -21.70
CA SER A 324 20.39 30.23 -21.60
C SER A 324 20.46 29.70 -20.13
N ILE A 325 20.03 30.53 -19.17
CA ILE A 325 19.92 30.11 -17.76
C ILE A 325 18.48 30.22 -17.28
#